data_379233c016f353134c063782b7025c7a
#
_entry.id   379233c016f353134c063782b7025c7a
#
_cell.length_a   1.000
_cell.length_b   1.000
_cell.length_c   1.000
_cell.angle_alpha   90.00
_cell.angle_beta   90.00
_cell.angle_gamma   90.00
#
_symmetry.space_group_name_H-M   'P 1'
#
loop_
_entity.id
_entity.type
_entity.pdbx_description
1 polymer ?
#
loop_
_entity_poly.entity_id
_entity_poly.type
_entity_poly.pdbx_seq_one_letter_code
_entity_poly.pdbx_strand_id
1 'polypeptide(L)'
;MNSQYEPSIRRMAWLVIFAGVFTFTILCRLFFISLSLGPELIASARQKVIQEREVPASRGNIYSNDGQLLATSMPVYELRWDAAIVDPKRFDSQITKTSIALSSLIPGPRTNKSWEKYLRKTFSAKKRYALLAKDLSYSDYRVVSQMPLFKGNKYKTGLIALENHTRLIPLGLLAERTIGYNRTPQAGLESSFNATLKGHNGKRWMQNLGGDQWKPIGSEYSNQPINGQDLVTTINSRIQDIVHKSLIQQLKKYNADHGCAVVMEVATGKIMAISNLGKTKSNPNYRELRNYAVWEKSEPGSTFKVASLLVALEDGKVDTAQKIDTRGGEYIIYGKKVKDSRRGGYGIISLGRALELSSNTGIVKAIYSKYSKKPEDFIDRMYQIGLADMTAIRIPGESAPYIPHPDDKRWNGLTLPWMIFGYGIQRTPLQTLTFYNAIANNGRMVRPTLWEGTRDHGVMVEKNIIQVMHPSIASEKNILQIQDLLEKAVRRGTARNIYTDSLDMAGKTGTCQIDYWKPETLGYQASFAGYFPAKNPKYSCIVVINRPEISAGYYANIVAAPVFRNIAMAIHKMTPQTETPSKGYWGKAINHMAINNEKKRISNYNIAFQKLELGELPNI
;
A
#
# COMPACT_ATOMS: atom_id res chain seq x y z
N MET A 1 -41.60 68.62 73.90
CA MET A 1 -41.01 68.34 72.58
C MET A 1 -40.16 67.02 72.61
N ASN A 2 -40.76 65.87 72.88
CA ASN A 2 -39.96 64.64 72.88
C ASN A 2 -40.69 63.32 72.40
N SER A 3 -41.88 63.42 71.81
CA SER A 3 -42.67 62.20 71.46
C SER A 3 -42.68 61.81 69.97
N GLN A 4 -42.07 62.61 69.09
CA GLN A 4 -42.09 62.33 67.65
C GLN A 4 -40.81 61.58 67.12
N TYR A 5 -39.80 61.45 67.91
CA TYR A 5 -38.51 60.81 67.49
C TYR A 5 -38.40 59.30 67.85
N GLU A 6 -39.19 58.81 68.82
CA GLU A 6 -39.10 57.38 69.23
C GLU A 6 -39.41 56.36 68.12
N PRO A 7 -40.42 56.55 67.24
CA PRO A 7 -40.70 55.55 66.22
C PRO A 7 -39.62 55.52 65.12
N SER A 8 -38.90 56.63 64.86
CA SER A 8 -37.82 56.71 63.87
C SER A 8 -36.58 56.05 64.39
N ILE A 9 -36.24 56.21 65.65
CA ILE A 9 -35.09 55.57 66.32
C ILE A 9 -35.28 54.05 66.38
N ARG A 10 -36.52 53.60 66.70
CA ARG A 10 -36.84 52.16 66.69
C ARG A 10 -36.71 51.56 65.30
N ARG A 11 -37.15 52.23 64.24
CA ARG A 11 -37.03 51.78 62.83
C ARG A 11 -35.57 51.74 62.44
N MET A 12 -34.76 52.69 62.80
CA MET A 12 -33.30 52.73 62.54
C MET A 12 -32.58 51.63 63.30
N ALA A 13 -32.95 51.37 64.58
CA ALA A 13 -32.41 50.24 65.33
C ALA A 13 -32.71 48.88 64.65
N TRP A 14 -33.95 48.69 64.16
CA TRP A 14 -34.32 47.50 63.44
C TRP A 14 -33.52 47.33 62.12
N LEU A 15 -33.27 48.41 61.36
CA LEU A 15 -32.47 48.41 60.16
C LEU A 15 -31.00 48.03 60.47
N VAL A 16 -30.45 48.55 61.55
CA VAL A 16 -29.05 48.20 61.99
C VAL A 16 -28.98 46.73 62.43
N ILE A 17 -29.97 46.25 63.19
CA ILE A 17 -30.05 44.85 63.60
C ILE A 17 -30.19 43.95 62.36
N PHE A 18 -31.06 44.29 61.41
CA PHE A 18 -31.23 43.54 60.16
C PHE A 18 -29.94 43.52 59.33
N ALA A 19 -29.28 44.66 59.16
CA ALA A 19 -27.98 44.73 58.47
C ALA A 19 -26.92 43.91 59.20
N GLY A 20 -26.89 43.93 60.52
CA GLY A 20 -25.97 43.11 61.35
C GLY A 20 -26.19 41.60 61.16
N VAL A 21 -27.48 41.17 61.26
CA VAL A 21 -27.85 39.77 61.04
C VAL A 21 -27.55 39.34 59.61
N PHE A 22 -27.83 40.19 58.63
CA PHE A 22 -27.52 39.91 57.21
C PHE A 22 -26.00 39.75 56.98
N THR A 23 -25.23 40.70 57.52
CA THR A 23 -23.75 40.63 57.46
C THR A 23 -23.22 39.38 58.14
N PHE A 24 -23.72 39.06 59.32
CA PHE A 24 -23.32 37.85 60.06
C PHE A 24 -23.69 36.58 59.27
N THR A 25 -24.85 36.53 58.63
CA THR A 25 -25.24 35.37 57.78
C THR A 25 -24.30 35.21 56.58
N ILE A 26 -23.89 36.32 55.95
CA ILE A 26 -22.92 36.30 54.88
C ILE A 26 -21.58 35.76 55.37
N LEU A 27 -21.10 36.26 56.53
CA LEU A 27 -19.82 35.80 57.10
C LEU A 27 -19.87 34.31 57.48
N CYS A 28 -20.96 33.85 58.11
CA CYS A 28 -21.16 32.42 58.40
C CYS A 28 -21.20 31.58 57.13
N ARG A 29 -21.83 32.06 56.08
CA ARG A 29 -21.91 31.38 54.78
C ARG A 29 -20.54 31.32 54.10
N LEU A 30 -19.78 32.41 54.13
CA LEU A 30 -18.38 32.45 53.63
C LEU A 30 -17.48 31.50 54.39
N PHE A 31 -17.60 31.48 55.73
CA PHE A 31 -16.84 30.58 56.58
C PHE A 31 -17.16 29.10 56.32
N PHE A 32 -18.46 28.78 56.17
CA PHE A 32 -18.92 27.45 55.81
C PHE A 32 -18.41 27.03 54.42
N ILE A 33 -18.51 27.90 53.40
CA ILE A 33 -17.98 27.63 52.07
C ILE A 33 -16.47 27.42 52.11
N SER A 34 -15.72 28.24 52.88
CA SER A 34 -14.27 28.13 52.99
C SER A 34 -13.82 26.85 53.66
N LEU A 35 -14.46 26.40 54.72
CA LEU A 35 -14.10 25.20 55.46
C LEU A 35 -14.63 23.91 54.88
N SER A 36 -15.91 23.91 54.44
CA SER A 36 -16.58 22.68 53.97
C SER A 36 -16.39 22.42 52.49
N LEU A 37 -16.59 23.44 51.64
CA LEU A 37 -16.52 23.33 50.20
C LEU A 37 -15.14 23.75 49.61
N GLY A 38 -14.38 24.54 50.34
CA GLY A 38 -13.09 25.08 49.89
C GLY A 38 -12.10 24.02 49.40
N PRO A 39 -11.85 22.94 50.16
CA PRO A 39 -10.94 21.88 49.73
C PRO A 39 -11.40 21.20 48.42
N GLU A 40 -12.70 20.90 48.28
CA GLU A 40 -13.24 20.29 47.05
C GLU A 40 -13.19 21.24 45.84
N LEU A 41 -13.50 22.52 46.06
CA LEU A 41 -13.42 23.55 45.03
C LEU A 41 -11.97 23.78 44.58
N ILE A 42 -11.01 23.79 45.52
CA ILE A 42 -9.58 23.89 45.19
C ILE A 42 -9.10 22.65 44.46
N ALA A 43 -9.48 21.45 44.89
CA ALA A 43 -9.15 20.20 44.19
C ALA A 43 -9.75 20.17 42.77
N SER A 44 -11.00 20.52 42.63
CA SER A 44 -11.68 20.61 41.31
C SER A 44 -11.05 21.69 40.42
N ALA A 45 -10.67 22.84 40.98
CA ALA A 45 -9.97 23.89 40.25
C ALA A 45 -8.59 23.43 39.79
N ARG A 46 -7.82 22.74 40.67
CA ARG A 46 -6.51 22.16 40.33
C ARG A 46 -6.64 21.11 39.22
N GLN A 47 -7.63 20.20 39.27
CA GLN A 47 -7.88 19.21 38.19
C GLN A 47 -8.23 19.89 36.88
N LYS A 48 -8.94 21.01 36.86
CA LYS A 48 -9.26 21.76 35.64
C LYS A 48 -8.08 22.55 35.11
N VAL A 49 -7.15 22.95 35.98
CA VAL A 49 -5.98 23.77 35.60
C VAL A 49 -4.77 22.91 35.21
N ILE A 50 -4.59 21.76 35.85
CA ILE A 50 -3.46 20.87 35.60
C ILE A 50 -4.02 19.49 35.23
N GLN A 51 -3.68 19.02 34.06
CA GLN A 51 -4.06 17.69 33.56
C GLN A 51 -2.88 16.98 32.92
N GLU A 52 -2.84 15.68 33.10
CA GLU A 52 -1.97 14.83 32.31
C GLU A 52 -2.59 14.64 30.92
N ARG A 53 -1.88 15.07 29.88
CA ARG A 53 -2.34 14.95 28.49
C ARG A 53 -1.43 14.04 27.69
N GLU A 54 -2.04 13.32 26.74
CA GLU A 54 -1.31 12.48 25.82
C GLU A 54 -0.44 13.32 24.89
N VAL A 55 0.79 12.82 24.68
CA VAL A 55 1.71 13.31 23.67
C VAL A 55 1.83 12.21 22.61
N PRO A 56 1.44 12.47 21.36
CA PRO A 56 1.45 11.45 20.35
C PRO A 56 2.87 10.96 20.06
N ALA A 57 3.02 9.63 19.92
CA ALA A 57 4.22 9.03 19.40
C ALA A 57 4.39 9.34 17.91
N SER A 58 5.62 9.44 17.44
CA SER A 58 5.89 9.53 16.00
C SER A 58 5.63 8.17 15.36
N ARG A 59 4.85 8.20 14.26
CA ARG A 59 4.54 6.98 13.50
C ARG A 59 5.76 6.54 12.70
N GLY A 60 6.11 5.25 12.75
CA GLY A 60 7.23 4.65 12.03
C GLY A 60 7.12 4.83 10.51
N ASN A 61 8.25 4.82 9.83
CA ASN A 61 8.33 4.98 8.38
C ASN A 61 8.03 3.67 7.64
N ILE A 62 7.70 3.76 6.36
CA ILE A 62 7.62 2.61 5.47
C ILE A 62 8.68 2.78 4.38
N TYR A 63 9.54 1.78 4.27
CA TYR A 63 10.65 1.74 3.31
C TYR A 63 10.41 0.70 2.22
N SER A 64 10.91 0.97 1.02
CA SER A 64 11.13 -0.04 -0.02
C SER A 64 12.33 -0.92 0.34
N ASN A 65 12.50 -2.06 -0.34
CA ASN A 65 13.65 -2.95 -0.11
C ASN A 65 14.97 -2.34 -0.54
N ASP A 66 14.95 -1.38 -1.46
CA ASP A 66 16.12 -0.60 -1.91
C ASP A 66 16.31 0.71 -1.10
N GLY A 67 15.65 0.83 0.06
CA GLY A 67 15.87 1.87 1.06
C GLY A 67 15.18 3.21 0.80
N GLN A 68 14.31 3.33 -0.21
CA GLN A 68 13.56 4.56 -0.45
C GLN A 68 12.40 4.70 0.53
N LEU A 69 12.09 5.93 0.94
CA LEU A 69 10.92 6.23 1.76
C LEU A 69 9.64 6.14 0.94
N LEU A 70 8.78 5.19 1.27
CA LEU A 70 7.44 5.04 0.70
C LEU A 70 6.39 5.84 1.47
N ALA A 71 6.51 5.88 2.80
CA ALA A 71 5.70 6.75 3.66
C ALA A 71 6.51 7.20 4.88
N THR A 72 6.38 8.47 5.25
CA THR A 72 7.07 9.04 6.41
C THR A 72 6.18 10.02 7.17
N SER A 73 6.43 10.17 8.46
CA SER A 73 5.79 11.18 9.29
C SER A 73 6.67 12.42 9.33
N MET A 74 6.14 13.53 8.81
CA MET A 74 6.86 14.81 8.84
C MET A 74 6.21 15.76 9.85
N PRO A 75 7.01 16.49 10.64
CA PRO A 75 6.49 17.54 11.48
C PRO A 75 5.92 18.67 10.61
N VAL A 76 4.72 19.09 10.96
CA VAL A 76 4.05 20.26 10.39
C VAL A 76 3.58 21.16 11.53
N TYR A 77 3.45 22.43 11.25
CA TYR A 77 3.12 23.43 12.27
C TYR A 77 1.74 24.02 12.02
N GLU A 78 0.89 23.95 13.06
CA GLU A 78 -0.32 24.76 13.13
C GLU A 78 0.02 26.04 13.89
N LEU A 79 -0.17 27.18 13.23
CA LEU A 79 0.09 28.48 13.81
C LEU A 79 -1.19 29.12 14.32
N ARG A 80 -1.16 29.51 15.57
CA ARG A 80 -2.22 30.26 16.23
C ARG A 80 -1.70 31.54 16.82
N TRP A 81 -2.59 32.47 17.06
CA TRP A 81 -2.24 33.80 17.54
C TRP A 81 -3.07 34.19 18.75
N ASP A 82 -2.40 34.55 19.85
CA ASP A 82 -2.98 35.21 21.00
C ASP A 82 -2.92 36.73 20.79
N ALA A 83 -4.03 37.27 20.26
CA ALA A 83 -4.12 38.71 19.97
C ALA A 83 -4.29 39.57 21.22
N ALA A 84 -4.66 38.96 22.37
CA ALA A 84 -4.93 39.71 23.60
C ALA A 84 -3.68 40.24 24.30
N ILE A 85 -2.51 39.61 24.05
CA ILE A 85 -1.26 39.99 24.73
C ILE A 85 -0.41 40.98 23.92
N VAL A 86 -0.82 41.27 22.68
CA VAL A 86 -0.04 42.12 21.77
C VAL A 86 -0.28 43.60 22.07
N ASP A 87 0.81 44.36 22.16
CA ASP A 87 0.75 45.80 22.38
C ASP A 87 0.07 46.52 21.19
N PRO A 88 -0.91 47.42 21.44
CA PRO A 88 -1.63 48.12 20.38
C PRO A 88 -0.73 48.94 19.44
N LYS A 89 0.28 49.63 19.96
CA LYS A 89 1.22 50.41 19.15
C LYS A 89 2.00 49.53 18.19
N ARG A 90 2.46 48.38 18.67
CA ARG A 90 3.13 47.38 17.83
C ARG A 90 2.20 46.82 16.76
N PHE A 91 0.95 46.51 17.15
CA PHE A 91 -0.04 45.98 16.21
C PHE A 91 -0.28 46.94 15.05
N ASP A 92 -0.62 48.20 15.34
CA ASP A 92 -0.94 49.20 14.33
C ASP A 92 0.24 49.53 13.39
N SER A 93 1.46 49.53 13.91
CA SER A 93 2.67 49.80 13.10
C SER A 93 3.10 48.66 12.19
N GLN A 94 2.71 47.37 12.52
CA GLN A 94 3.24 46.20 11.82
C GLN A 94 2.17 45.40 11.04
N ILE A 95 0.89 45.69 11.24
CA ILE A 95 -0.21 44.91 10.69
C ILE A 95 -0.20 44.80 9.16
N THR A 96 -0.03 45.93 8.46
CA THR A 96 -0.07 45.99 6.99
C THR A 96 1.09 45.18 6.38
N LYS A 97 2.31 45.38 6.91
CA LYS A 97 3.49 44.63 6.42
C LYS A 97 3.33 43.14 6.67
N THR A 98 2.78 42.74 7.83
CA THR A 98 2.53 41.33 8.17
C THR A 98 1.43 40.73 7.28
N SER A 99 0.38 41.46 6.98
CA SER A 99 -0.72 41.01 6.11
C SER A 99 -0.24 40.72 4.69
N ILE A 100 0.66 41.56 4.15
CA ILE A 100 1.29 41.33 2.85
C ILE A 100 2.14 40.06 2.88
N ALA A 101 3.00 39.94 3.88
CA ALA A 101 3.88 38.77 4.03
C ALA A 101 3.09 37.45 4.21
N LEU A 102 2.01 37.45 5.00
CA LEU A 102 1.14 36.27 5.15
C LEU A 102 0.44 35.88 3.85
N SER A 103 -0.01 36.85 3.06
CA SER A 103 -0.69 36.58 1.79
C SER A 103 0.24 35.99 0.72
N SER A 104 1.54 36.29 0.78
CA SER A 104 2.52 35.73 -0.14
C SER A 104 2.99 34.32 0.24
N LEU A 105 2.98 34.00 1.54
CA LEU A 105 3.51 32.72 2.04
C LEU A 105 2.43 31.64 2.20
N ILE A 106 1.25 32.02 2.70
CA ILE A 106 0.20 31.07 3.03
C ILE A 106 -0.76 30.92 1.84
N PRO A 107 -0.76 29.77 1.13
CA PRO A 107 -1.68 29.52 0.02
C PRO A 107 -3.13 29.57 0.50
N GLY A 108 -4.00 30.24 -0.27
CA GLY A 108 -5.43 30.26 0.05
C GLY A 108 -6.15 31.49 -0.51
N PRO A 109 -7.44 31.62 -0.26
CA PRO A 109 -8.27 32.68 -0.83
C PRO A 109 -8.07 34.06 -0.16
N ARG A 110 -7.22 34.16 0.87
CA ARG A 110 -7.01 35.41 1.60
C ARG A 110 -5.99 36.30 0.92
N THR A 111 -6.46 37.41 0.37
CA THR A 111 -5.60 38.50 -0.12
C THR A 111 -5.00 39.27 1.06
N ASN A 112 -4.02 40.16 0.78
CA ASN A 112 -3.42 41.03 1.79
C ASN A 112 -4.49 41.83 2.57
N LYS A 113 -5.47 42.42 1.86
CA LYS A 113 -6.59 43.17 2.48
C LYS A 113 -7.47 42.27 3.34
N SER A 114 -7.74 41.05 2.92
CA SER A 114 -8.55 40.11 3.71
C SER A 114 -7.80 39.59 4.93
N TRP A 115 -6.47 39.41 4.84
CA TRP A 115 -5.62 39.11 5.99
C TRP A 115 -5.61 40.23 7.01
N GLU A 116 -5.46 41.48 6.55
CA GLU A 116 -5.49 42.64 7.45
C GLU A 116 -6.85 42.77 8.16
N LYS A 117 -7.96 42.62 7.42
CA LYS A 117 -9.30 42.63 8.01
C LYS A 117 -9.46 41.51 9.06
N TYR A 118 -8.96 40.31 8.77
CA TYR A 118 -9.00 39.18 9.70
C TYR A 118 -8.21 39.46 10.98
N LEU A 119 -6.99 39.94 10.86
CA LEU A 119 -6.13 40.24 12.02
C LEU A 119 -6.69 41.38 12.86
N ARG A 120 -7.21 42.47 12.25
CA ARG A 120 -7.88 43.57 12.95
C ARG A 120 -9.12 43.08 13.72
N LYS A 121 -9.98 42.28 13.08
CA LYS A 121 -11.15 41.68 13.76
C LYS A 121 -10.72 40.79 14.93
N THR A 122 -9.68 40.03 14.77
CA THR A 122 -9.13 39.14 15.80
C THR A 122 -8.55 39.93 16.98
N PHE A 123 -7.82 40.99 16.68
CA PHE A 123 -7.23 41.88 17.68
C PHE A 123 -8.30 42.64 18.48
N SER A 124 -9.28 43.27 17.80
CA SER A 124 -10.39 43.99 18.48
C SER A 124 -11.21 43.08 19.38
N ALA A 125 -11.41 41.82 18.97
CA ALA A 125 -12.10 40.80 19.76
C ALA A 125 -11.25 40.18 20.88
N LYS A 126 -9.99 40.60 21.06
CA LYS A 126 -9.01 40.04 22.01
C LYS A 126 -8.98 38.51 22.02
N LYS A 127 -9.05 37.90 20.82
CA LYS A 127 -9.05 36.43 20.69
C LYS A 127 -7.68 35.87 21.10
N ARG A 128 -7.70 34.92 22.04
CA ARG A 128 -6.46 34.29 22.53
C ARG A 128 -5.94 33.13 21.72
N TYR A 129 -6.75 32.58 20.81
CA TYR A 129 -6.39 31.33 20.08
C TYR A 129 -6.90 31.35 18.65
N ALA A 130 -6.55 32.40 17.92
CA ALA A 130 -6.96 32.57 16.53
C ALA A 130 -6.11 31.75 15.59
N LEU A 131 -6.71 30.97 14.70
CA LEU A 131 -5.99 30.16 13.71
C LEU A 131 -5.40 31.05 12.62
N LEU A 132 -4.08 31.03 12.45
CA LEU A 132 -3.41 31.68 11.33
C LEU A 132 -3.27 30.71 10.13
N ALA A 133 -2.64 29.56 10.36
CA ALA A 133 -2.42 28.58 9.30
C ALA A 133 -2.32 27.17 9.89
N LYS A 134 -2.53 26.16 9.04
CA LYS A 134 -2.32 24.73 9.34
C LYS A 134 -1.34 24.13 8.35
N ASP A 135 -0.74 23.03 8.75
CA ASP A 135 0.09 22.16 7.91
C ASP A 135 1.29 22.89 7.26
N LEU A 136 1.85 23.88 7.97
CA LEU A 136 3.04 24.59 7.51
C LEU A 136 4.30 23.75 7.74
N SER A 137 5.22 23.81 6.79
CA SER A 137 6.58 23.27 6.98
C SER A 137 7.34 24.03 8.07
N TYR A 138 8.40 23.43 8.61
CA TYR A 138 9.30 24.13 9.53
C TYR A 138 9.90 25.41 8.92
N SER A 139 10.25 25.37 7.64
CA SER A 139 10.75 26.55 6.92
C SER A 139 9.73 27.68 6.88
N ASP A 140 8.46 27.37 6.55
CA ASP A 140 7.39 28.36 6.51
C ASP A 140 7.08 28.93 7.90
N TYR A 141 7.03 28.07 8.94
CA TYR A 141 6.93 28.51 10.31
C TYR A 141 8.05 29.48 10.68
N ARG A 142 9.30 29.15 10.33
CA ARG A 142 10.44 30.05 10.57
C ARG A 142 10.25 31.40 9.90
N VAL A 143 9.79 31.43 8.66
CA VAL A 143 9.49 32.69 7.94
C VAL A 143 8.39 33.48 8.65
N VAL A 144 7.26 32.83 9.03
CA VAL A 144 6.18 33.51 9.78
C VAL A 144 6.70 34.07 11.10
N SER A 145 7.52 33.30 11.83
CA SER A 145 8.06 33.75 13.12
C SER A 145 8.98 34.99 13.04
N GLN A 146 9.50 35.30 11.86
CA GLN A 146 10.34 36.49 11.59
C GLN A 146 9.53 37.66 10.98
N MET A 147 8.24 37.47 10.70
CA MET A 147 7.40 38.57 10.19
C MET A 147 7.25 39.70 11.23
N PRO A 148 7.06 40.95 10.79
CA PRO A 148 7.16 42.12 11.67
C PRO A 148 6.34 42.05 12.96
N LEU A 149 5.08 41.57 12.88
CA LEU A 149 4.21 41.43 14.06
C LEU A 149 4.66 40.28 14.98
N PHE A 150 5.22 39.21 14.42
CA PHE A 150 5.53 37.95 15.13
C PHE A 150 7.00 37.81 15.55
N LYS A 151 7.88 38.68 15.05
CA LYS A 151 9.31 38.67 15.37
C LYS A 151 9.55 39.01 16.83
N GLY A 152 10.29 38.14 17.54
CA GLY A 152 10.74 38.37 18.89
C GLY A 152 10.13 37.42 19.92
N ASN A 153 10.03 37.86 21.17
CA ASN A 153 9.56 37.02 22.27
C ASN A 153 8.08 36.62 22.08
N LYS A 154 7.82 35.32 22.06
CA LYS A 154 6.47 34.75 21.86
C LYS A 154 5.44 35.25 22.90
N TYR A 155 5.86 35.59 24.10
CA TYR A 155 4.98 36.14 25.13
C TYR A 155 4.59 37.62 24.92
N LYS A 156 5.24 38.29 23.94
CA LYS A 156 4.91 39.67 23.51
C LYS A 156 4.24 39.70 22.14
N THR A 157 4.52 38.70 21.31
CA THR A 157 4.00 38.64 19.94
C THR A 157 2.72 37.80 19.83
N GLY A 158 2.46 36.93 20.80
CA GLY A 158 1.30 36.06 20.81
C GLY A 158 1.32 34.90 19.79
N LEU A 159 2.44 34.68 19.08
CA LEU A 159 2.53 33.59 18.14
C LEU A 159 2.65 32.25 18.88
N ILE A 160 1.71 31.36 18.63
CA ILE A 160 1.68 30.01 19.19
C ILE A 160 1.88 29.04 18.02
N ALA A 161 2.94 28.23 18.09
CA ALA A 161 3.22 27.17 17.14
C ALA A 161 2.96 25.82 17.81
N LEU A 162 2.07 25.04 17.21
CA LEU A 162 1.76 23.68 17.62
C LEU A 162 2.37 22.74 16.59
N GLU A 163 3.23 21.86 17.05
CA GLU A 163 3.80 20.82 16.21
C GLU A 163 2.83 19.66 16.10
N ASN A 164 2.49 19.29 14.88
CA ASN A 164 1.69 18.14 14.51
C ASN A 164 2.49 17.27 13.54
N HIS A 165 2.04 16.05 13.28
CA HIS A 165 2.66 15.18 12.29
C HIS A 165 1.68 14.92 11.15
N THR A 166 2.13 15.07 9.92
CA THR A 166 1.41 14.66 8.71
C THR A 166 2.09 13.47 8.06
N ARG A 167 1.30 12.62 7.43
CA ARG A 167 1.80 11.45 6.71
C ARG A 167 2.05 11.82 5.26
N LEU A 168 3.32 11.77 4.85
CA LEU A 168 3.75 12.06 3.48
C LEU A 168 4.09 10.75 2.75
N ILE A 169 3.72 10.67 1.47
CA ILE A 169 4.08 9.61 0.53
C ILE A 169 5.03 10.22 -0.51
N PRO A 170 6.37 10.16 -0.30
CA PRO A 170 7.33 10.90 -1.12
C PRO A 170 7.33 10.52 -2.61
N LEU A 171 7.06 9.24 -2.91
CA LEU A 171 7.01 8.75 -4.30
C LEU A 171 5.65 8.96 -4.99
N GLY A 172 4.77 9.74 -4.37
CA GLY A 172 3.50 10.16 -4.95
C GLY A 172 2.56 8.99 -5.23
N LEU A 173 2.20 8.78 -6.50
CA LEU A 173 1.19 7.80 -6.89
C LEU A 173 1.69 6.36 -6.96
N LEU A 174 2.99 6.09 -6.70
CA LEU A 174 3.55 4.75 -6.81
C LEU A 174 3.11 3.87 -5.63
N ALA A 175 2.40 2.79 -5.91
CA ALA A 175 1.87 1.85 -4.92
C ALA A 175 1.01 2.51 -3.82
N GLU A 176 0.39 3.66 -4.12
CA GLU A 176 -0.37 4.47 -3.16
C GLU A 176 -1.43 3.64 -2.41
N ARG A 177 -2.18 2.81 -3.14
CA ARG A 177 -3.23 1.97 -2.55
C ARG A 177 -2.68 0.79 -1.76
N THR A 178 -1.54 0.27 -2.13
CA THR A 178 -0.85 -0.82 -1.45
C THR A 178 -0.18 -0.33 -0.17
N ILE A 179 0.48 0.83 -0.20
CA ILE A 179 0.97 1.50 1.01
C ILE A 179 -0.22 1.85 1.88
N GLY A 180 -1.24 2.48 1.31
CA GLY A 180 -2.48 2.80 1.99
C GLY A 180 -2.40 4.02 2.89
N TYR A 181 -3.29 4.10 3.87
CA TYR A 181 -3.42 5.24 4.76
C TYR A 181 -4.04 4.83 6.10
N ASN A 182 -3.78 5.63 7.13
CA ASN A 182 -4.26 5.40 8.50
C ASN A 182 -5.56 6.17 8.85
N ARG A 183 -6.24 6.76 7.87
CA ARG A 183 -7.57 7.39 8.07
C ARG A 183 -8.68 6.39 7.84
N THR A 184 -9.86 6.64 8.38
CA THR A 184 -11.02 5.77 8.17
C THR A 184 -11.67 6.01 6.78
N PRO A 185 -11.95 4.96 6.00
CA PRO A 185 -11.57 3.55 6.24
C PRO A 185 -10.06 3.34 6.02
N GLN A 186 -9.44 2.54 6.89
CA GLN A 186 -8.02 2.19 6.79
C GLN A 186 -7.75 1.29 5.58
N ALA A 187 -6.54 1.36 5.01
CA ALA A 187 -6.19 0.58 3.83
C ALA A 187 -4.69 0.28 3.72
N GLY A 188 -4.36 -0.79 3.01
CA GLY A 188 -3.00 -1.18 2.65
C GLY A 188 -2.14 -1.58 3.84
N LEU A 189 -0.83 -1.44 3.67
CA LEU A 189 0.18 -1.77 4.69
C LEU A 189 0.04 -0.90 5.95
N GLU A 190 -0.35 0.37 5.79
CA GLU A 190 -0.65 1.28 6.90
C GLU A 190 -1.69 0.73 7.86
N SER A 191 -2.69 0.01 7.33
CA SER A 191 -3.72 -0.66 8.13
C SER A 191 -3.20 -1.95 8.76
N SER A 192 -2.58 -2.81 7.95
CA SER A 192 -2.14 -4.15 8.38
C SER A 192 -1.07 -4.11 9.46
N PHE A 193 -0.19 -3.12 9.40
CA PHE A 193 0.91 -2.93 10.35
C PHE A 193 0.69 -1.73 11.29
N ASN A 194 -0.59 -1.36 11.50
CA ASN A 194 -0.89 -0.20 12.32
C ASN A 194 -0.36 -0.33 13.76
N ALA A 195 -0.43 -1.52 14.36
CA ALA A 195 0.09 -1.75 15.70
C ALA A 195 1.60 -1.48 15.81
N THR A 196 2.37 -1.94 14.81
CA THR A 196 3.83 -1.74 14.71
C THR A 196 4.17 -0.26 14.45
N LEU A 197 3.46 0.35 13.48
CA LEU A 197 3.76 1.70 13.01
C LEU A 197 3.35 2.80 13.98
N LYS A 198 2.27 2.63 14.75
CA LYS A 198 1.68 3.73 15.52
C LYS A 198 2.47 4.08 16.79
N GLY A 199 3.26 3.15 17.35
CA GLY A 199 3.94 3.32 18.62
C GLY A 199 2.98 3.46 19.82
N HIS A 200 3.48 3.98 20.92
CA HIS A 200 2.73 4.22 22.16
C HIS A 200 2.84 5.68 22.55
N ASN A 201 1.70 6.35 22.72
CA ASN A 201 1.66 7.74 23.15
C ASN A 201 2.28 7.89 24.55
N GLY A 202 3.02 8.95 24.71
CA GLY A 202 3.48 9.40 26.01
C GLY A 202 2.44 10.24 26.74
N LYS A 203 2.80 10.69 27.95
CA LYS A 203 1.98 11.58 28.75
C LYS A 203 2.83 12.70 29.35
N ARG A 204 2.24 13.88 29.45
CA ARG A 204 2.90 15.06 30.01
C ARG A 204 1.92 15.91 30.79
N TRP A 205 2.37 16.43 31.91
CA TRP A 205 1.59 17.38 32.67
C TRP A 205 1.47 18.71 31.95
N MET A 206 0.23 19.15 31.77
CA MET A 206 -0.11 20.37 31.05
C MET A 206 -0.94 21.28 31.96
N GLN A 207 -0.69 22.58 31.87
CA GLN A 207 -1.47 23.61 32.53
C GLN A 207 -2.42 24.27 31.56
N ASN A 208 -3.69 24.35 31.92
CA ASN A 208 -4.69 25.10 31.16
C ASN A 208 -4.53 26.61 31.44
N LEU A 209 -4.30 27.36 30.38
CA LEU A 209 -4.20 28.82 30.41
C LEU A 209 -5.53 29.54 30.17
N GLY A 210 -6.63 28.79 30.07
CA GLY A 210 -7.96 29.28 29.67
C GLY A 210 -8.24 29.09 28.18
N GLY A 211 -9.51 28.94 27.81
CA GLY A 211 -9.92 28.80 26.39
C GLY A 211 -9.34 27.59 25.67
N ASP A 212 -9.21 26.46 26.35
CA ASP A 212 -8.66 25.19 25.83
C ASP A 212 -7.16 25.27 25.41
N GLN A 213 -6.43 26.22 25.98
CA GLN A 213 -4.98 26.38 25.78
C GLN A 213 -4.21 25.66 26.87
N TRP A 214 -3.33 24.75 26.44
CA TRP A 214 -2.54 23.93 27.35
C TRP A 214 -1.04 24.18 27.16
N LYS A 215 -0.35 24.44 28.25
CA LYS A 215 1.09 24.64 28.28
C LYS A 215 1.75 23.53 29.09
N PRO A 216 2.86 22.91 28.59
CA PRO A 216 3.62 21.95 29.36
C PRO A 216 4.14 22.56 30.68
N ILE A 217 4.04 21.79 31.76
CA ILE A 217 4.66 22.11 33.06
C ILE A 217 5.99 21.38 33.09
N GLY A 218 7.09 22.15 33.07
CA GLY A 218 8.44 21.57 33.03
C GLY A 218 8.85 21.01 31.69
N SER A 219 10.01 20.38 31.61
CA SER A 219 10.57 19.72 30.43
C SER A 219 10.31 18.21 30.39
N GLU A 220 9.93 17.63 31.53
CA GLU A 220 9.84 16.19 31.70
C GLU A 220 8.47 15.62 31.27
N TYR A 221 8.49 14.41 30.77
CA TYR A 221 7.31 13.59 30.51
C TYR A 221 7.00 12.79 31.78
N SER A 222 5.71 12.61 32.10
CA SER A 222 5.30 11.61 33.08
C SER A 222 5.44 10.18 32.53
N ASN A 223 5.26 10.04 31.21
CA ASN A 223 5.59 8.85 30.46
C ASN A 223 6.08 9.26 29.07
N GLN A 224 7.30 8.84 28.69
CA GLN A 224 7.86 9.17 27.38
C GLN A 224 7.11 8.46 26.26
N PRO A 225 6.84 9.12 25.13
CA PRO A 225 6.29 8.44 23.96
C PRO A 225 7.31 7.45 23.39
N ILE A 226 6.84 6.26 23.05
CA ILE A 226 7.63 5.24 22.34
C ILE A 226 7.23 5.31 20.87
N ASN A 227 8.13 5.73 20.02
CA ASN A 227 7.87 5.85 18.58
C ASN A 227 7.56 4.48 17.96
N GLY A 228 6.78 4.51 16.87
CA GLY A 228 6.50 3.31 16.10
C GLY A 228 7.75 2.80 15.38
N GLN A 229 7.81 1.49 15.20
CA GLN A 229 8.85 0.84 14.42
C GLN A 229 8.66 1.08 12.93
N ASP A 230 9.75 1.11 12.18
CA ASP A 230 9.74 1.23 10.74
C ASP A 230 9.40 -0.11 10.07
N LEU A 231 8.62 -0.04 8.98
CA LEU A 231 8.27 -1.18 8.15
C LEU A 231 9.17 -1.22 6.91
N VAL A 232 9.83 -2.33 6.65
CA VAL A 232 10.55 -2.58 5.40
C VAL A 232 9.69 -3.47 4.52
N THR A 233 9.35 -2.99 3.33
CA THR A 233 8.56 -3.75 2.35
C THR A 233 9.47 -4.50 1.39
N THR A 234 8.88 -5.45 0.66
CA THR A 234 9.55 -6.14 -0.45
C THR A 234 9.55 -5.33 -1.75
N ILE A 235 8.78 -4.23 -1.80
CA ILE A 235 8.67 -3.40 -3.00
C ILE A 235 10.03 -2.79 -3.34
N ASN A 236 10.47 -2.96 -4.58
CA ASN A 236 11.62 -2.26 -5.14
C ASN A 236 11.14 -1.03 -5.89
N SER A 237 11.62 0.16 -5.50
CA SER A 237 11.11 1.43 -6.04
C SER A 237 11.31 1.56 -7.55
N ARG A 238 12.43 1.05 -8.08
CA ARG A 238 12.75 1.10 -9.52
C ARG A 238 11.87 0.15 -10.32
N ILE A 239 11.68 -1.09 -9.84
CA ILE A 239 10.77 -2.06 -10.48
C ILE A 239 9.34 -1.55 -10.42
N GLN A 240 8.92 -0.96 -9.30
CA GLN A 240 7.59 -0.36 -9.15
C GLN A 240 7.34 0.76 -10.18
N ASP A 241 8.30 1.64 -10.41
CA ASP A 241 8.21 2.70 -11.41
C ASP A 241 8.08 2.15 -12.84
N ILE A 242 8.88 1.12 -13.19
CA ILE A 242 8.80 0.43 -14.49
C ILE A 242 7.41 -0.18 -14.69
N VAL A 243 6.90 -0.90 -13.69
CA VAL A 243 5.59 -1.56 -13.74
C VAL A 243 4.48 -0.52 -13.89
N HIS A 244 4.52 0.54 -13.09
CA HIS A 244 3.55 1.63 -13.14
C HIS A 244 3.52 2.32 -14.51
N LYS A 245 4.68 2.71 -15.04
CA LYS A 245 4.82 3.36 -16.36
C LYS A 245 4.37 2.47 -17.49
N SER A 246 4.75 1.18 -17.47
CA SER A 246 4.36 0.22 -18.51
C SER A 246 2.85 -0.01 -18.52
N LEU A 247 2.23 -0.11 -17.34
CA LEU A 247 0.79 -0.32 -17.22
C LEU A 247 0.00 0.93 -17.65
N ILE A 248 0.36 2.12 -17.16
CA ILE A 248 -0.39 3.36 -17.47
C ILE A 248 -0.34 3.70 -18.97
N GLN A 249 0.80 3.48 -19.62
CA GLN A 249 0.93 3.68 -21.07
C GLN A 249 -0.07 2.82 -21.84
N GLN A 250 -0.20 1.57 -21.46
CA GLN A 250 -1.09 0.61 -22.15
C GLN A 250 -2.56 0.90 -21.84
N LEU A 251 -2.89 1.24 -20.58
CA LEU A 251 -4.25 1.64 -20.21
C LEU A 251 -4.72 2.86 -21.01
N LYS A 252 -3.85 3.86 -21.16
CA LYS A 252 -4.13 5.05 -21.99
C LYS A 252 -4.29 4.69 -23.45
N LYS A 253 -3.40 3.84 -24.00
CA LYS A 253 -3.43 3.43 -25.41
C LYS A 253 -4.74 2.75 -25.80
N TYR A 254 -5.27 1.90 -24.94
CA TYR A 254 -6.51 1.14 -25.17
C TYR A 254 -7.72 1.73 -24.46
N ASN A 255 -7.61 2.94 -23.91
CA ASN A 255 -8.68 3.62 -23.19
C ASN A 255 -9.40 2.72 -22.16
N ALA A 256 -8.68 1.79 -21.53
CA ALA A 256 -9.23 0.77 -20.66
C ALA A 256 -9.82 1.38 -19.37
N ASP A 257 -10.75 0.70 -18.72
CA ASP A 257 -11.33 1.18 -17.46
C ASP A 257 -10.32 1.11 -16.32
N HIS A 258 -9.66 -0.03 -16.16
CA HIS A 258 -8.66 -0.26 -15.14
C HIS A 258 -7.76 -1.45 -15.46
N GLY A 259 -6.72 -1.64 -14.67
CA GLY A 259 -5.84 -2.79 -14.76
C GLY A 259 -4.88 -2.88 -13.59
N CYS A 260 -4.24 -4.03 -13.49
CA CYS A 260 -3.16 -4.24 -12.53
C CYS A 260 -1.99 -4.98 -13.18
N ALA A 261 -0.81 -4.79 -12.57
CA ALA A 261 0.39 -5.57 -12.89
C ALA A 261 1.15 -5.87 -11.59
N VAL A 262 1.56 -7.12 -11.43
CA VAL A 262 2.29 -7.59 -10.24
C VAL A 262 3.54 -8.33 -10.69
N VAL A 263 4.68 -8.01 -10.08
CA VAL A 263 5.95 -8.73 -10.24
C VAL A 263 6.32 -9.37 -8.91
N MET A 264 6.60 -10.66 -8.92
CA MET A 264 6.95 -11.45 -7.74
C MET A 264 8.25 -12.22 -7.97
N GLU A 265 9.11 -12.24 -6.97
CA GLU A 265 10.33 -13.06 -6.97
C GLU A 265 9.96 -14.53 -6.81
N VAL A 266 10.46 -15.38 -7.71
CA VAL A 266 10.01 -16.78 -7.82
C VAL A 266 10.33 -17.58 -6.56
N ALA A 267 11.55 -17.51 -6.07
CA ALA A 267 12.02 -18.34 -4.98
C ALA A 267 11.39 -18.02 -3.61
N THR A 268 11.02 -16.74 -3.40
CA THR A 268 10.66 -16.24 -2.06
C THR A 268 9.20 -15.81 -1.92
N GLY A 269 8.52 -15.54 -3.05
CA GLY A 269 7.18 -14.96 -3.03
C GLY A 269 7.14 -13.45 -2.73
N LYS A 270 8.30 -12.78 -2.66
CA LYS A 270 8.38 -11.32 -2.44
C LYS A 270 7.77 -10.57 -3.61
N ILE A 271 6.78 -9.73 -3.34
CA ILE A 271 6.20 -8.83 -4.34
C ILE A 271 7.13 -7.64 -4.50
N MET A 272 7.84 -7.62 -5.64
CA MET A 272 8.80 -6.58 -5.99
C MET A 272 8.11 -5.31 -6.49
N ALA A 273 6.94 -5.48 -7.11
CA ALA A 273 6.10 -4.37 -7.56
C ALA A 273 4.64 -4.81 -7.67
N ILE A 274 3.74 -3.88 -7.38
CA ILE A 274 2.30 -4.04 -7.52
C ILE A 274 1.69 -2.69 -7.90
N SER A 275 1.11 -2.59 -9.09
CA SER A 275 0.46 -1.39 -9.57
C SER A 275 -1.00 -1.68 -9.92
N ASN A 276 -1.90 -0.82 -9.44
CA ASN A 276 -3.34 -0.97 -9.55
C ASN A 276 -3.95 0.34 -10.05
N LEU A 277 -4.19 0.47 -11.34
CA LEU A 277 -4.58 1.72 -11.95
C LEU A 277 -5.99 1.67 -12.52
N GLY A 278 -6.79 2.66 -12.20
CA GLY A 278 -8.14 2.83 -12.74
C GLY A 278 -8.52 4.29 -12.92
N LYS A 279 -9.53 4.53 -13.76
CA LYS A 279 -10.14 5.85 -13.97
C LYS A 279 -11.60 5.82 -13.55
N THR A 280 -12.20 6.99 -13.33
CA THR A 280 -13.63 7.14 -13.09
C THR A 280 -14.25 8.01 -14.17
N LYS A 281 -15.58 7.99 -14.30
CA LYS A 281 -16.29 8.87 -15.23
C LYS A 281 -16.04 10.35 -14.96
N SER A 282 -15.86 10.71 -13.69
CA SER A 282 -15.61 12.09 -13.24
C SER A 282 -14.13 12.50 -13.32
N ASN A 283 -13.20 11.54 -13.39
CA ASN A 283 -11.76 11.80 -13.49
C ASN A 283 -11.11 10.81 -14.46
N PRO A 284 -10.74 11.24 -15.67
CA PRO A 284 -10.13 10.38 -16.68
C PRO A 284 -8.66 10.03 -16.39
N ASN A 285 -8.04 10.65 -15.38
CA ASN A 285 -6.67 10.33 -14.99
C ASN A 285 -6.62 9.01 -14.23
N TYR A 286 -5.72 8.13 -14.64
CA TYR A 286 -5.51 6.86 -13.95
C TYR A 286 -4.83 7.07 -12.60
N ARG A 287 -5.43 6.47 -11.57
CA ARG A 287 -4.94 6.48 -10.18
C ARG A 287 -5.14 5.11 -9.53
N GLU A 288 -4.48 4.86 -8.43
CA GLU A 288 -4.70 3.66 -7.63
C GLU A 288 -5.98 3.80 -6.78
N LEU A 289 -7.13 3.51 -7.40
CA LEU A 289 -8.46 3.60 -6.75
C LEU A 289 -8.73 2.42 -5.82
N ARG A 290 -8.33 1.20 -6.24
CA ARG A 290 -8.53 -0.06 -5.54
C ARG A 290 -7.31 -0.96 -5.72
N ASN A 291 -7.13 -1.95 -4.85
CA ASN A 291 -6.13 -2.98 -5.08
C ASN A 291 -6.74 -4.11 -5.93
N TYR A 292 -6.83 -3.87 -7.24
CA TYR A 292 -7.43 -4.82 -8.19
C TYR A 292 -6.75 -6.18 -8.17
N ALA A 293 -5.43 -6.21 -7.99
CA ALA A 293 -4.65 -7.44 -7.96
C ALA A 293 -5.08 -8.42 -6.84
N VAL A 294 -5.60 -7.90 -5.73
CA VAL A 294 -5.94 -8.66 -4.52
C VAL A 294 -7.46 -8.76 -4.32
N TRP A 295 -8.17 -7.69 -4.63
CA TRP A 295 -9.60 -7.60 -4.35
C TRP A 295 -10.48 -8.10 -5.49
N GLU A 296 -10.11 -7.81 -6.75
CA GLU A 296 -10.98 -8.11 -7.89
C GLU A 296 -10.85 -9.56 -8.30
N LYS A 297 -11.89 -10.34 -8.03
CA LYS A 297 -12.00 -11.68 -8.56
C LYS A 297 -12.77 -11.70 -9.86
N SER A 298 -12.24 -12.38 -10.83
CA SER A 298 -12.82 -12.52 -12.16
C SER A 298 -12.57 -13.91 -12.72
N GLU A 299 -13.26 -14.23 -13.81
CA GLU A 299 -12.98 -15.44 -14.58
C GLU A 299 -11.59 -15.33 -15.23
N PRO A 300 -10.65 -16.25 -14.92
CA PRO A 300 -9.27 -16.16 -15.43
C PRO A 300 -9.15 -16.45 -16.93
N GLY A 301 -10.18 -17.02 -17.53
CA GLY A 301 -10.19 -17.43 -18.94
C GLY A 301 -9.04 -18.37 -19.28
N SER A 302 -8.45 -18.21 -20.45
CA SER A 302 -7.44 -19.15 -21.00
C SER A 302 -6.16 -19.27 -20.18
N THR A 303 -5.88 -18.40 -19.21
CA THR A 303 -4.75 -18.62 -18.26
C THR A 303 -5.01 -19.85 -17.39
N PHE A 304 -6.27 -20.20 -17.13
CA PHE A 304 -6.64 -21.36 -16.34
C PHE A 304 -6.42 -22.71 -17.04
N LYS A 305 -6.34 -22.75 -18.37
CA LYS A 305 -6.05 -23.98 -19.13
C LYS A 305 -4.76 -24.67 -18.70
N VAL A 306 -3.81 -23.90 -18.19
CA VAL A 306 -2.55 -24.42 -17.64
C VAL A 306 -2.80 -25.28 -16.41
N ALA A 307 -3.64 -24.80 -15.50
CA ALA A 307 -4.06 -25.58 -14.32
C ALA A 307 -4.87 -26.82 -14.73
N SER A 308 -5.80 -26.66 -15.65
CA SER A 308 -6.62 -27.79 -16.15
C SER A 308 -5.77 -28.89 -16.80
N LEU A 309 -4.77 -28.49 -17.60
CA LEU A 309 -3.87 -29.47 -18.21
C LEU A 309 -2.95 -30.11 -17.18
N LEU A 310 -2.41 -29.33 -16.23
CA LEU A 310 -1.55 -29.85 -15.16
C LEU A 310 -2.28 -30.91 -14.32
N VAL A 311 -3.51 -30.65 -13.90
CA VAL A 311 -4.37 -31.60 -13.19
C VAL A 311 -4.54 -32.90 -13.99
N ALA A 312 -4.88 -32.79 -15.27
CA ALA A 312 -5.12 -33.97 -16.10
C ALA A 312 -3.84 -34.78 -16.40
N LEU A 313 -2.69 -34.13 -16.47
CA LEU A 313 -1.36 -34.78 -16.57
C LEU A 313 -1.00 -35.50 -15.29
N GLU A 314 -1.21 -34.86 -14.14
CA GLU A 314 -0.88 -35.41 -12.82
C GLU A 314 -1.73 -36.64 -12.50
N ASP A 315 -2.98 -36.67 -12.92
CA ASP A 315 -3.86 -37.83 -12.80
C ASP A 315 -3.57 -38.91 -13.86
N GLY A 316 -2.60 -38.72 -14.76
CA GLY A 316 -2.26 -39.64 -15.83
C GLY A 316 -3.39 -39.83 -16.86
N LYS A 317 -4.36 -38.93 -16.92
CA LYS A 317 -5.55 -39.05 -17.79
C LYS A 317 -5.27 -38.60 -19.24
N VAL A 318 -4.23 -37.79 -19.46
CA VAL A 318 -3.87 -37.23 -20.77
C VAL A 318 -2.36 -37.24 -20.97
N ASP A 319 -1.94 -37.11 -22.24
CA ASP A 319 -0.54 -36.93 -22.65
C ASP A 319 -0.45 -35.72 -23.57
N THR A 320 0.58 -34.91 -23.43
CA THR A 320 0.82 -33.71 -24.27
C THR A 320 1.04 -34.04 -25.73
N ALA A 321 1.52 -35.25 -26.08
CA ALA A 321 1.73 -35.74 -27.44
C ALA A 321 0.45 -36.28 -28.11
N GLN A 322 -0.59 -36.59 -27.31
CA GLN A 322 -1.83 -37.14 -27.89
C GLN A 322 -2.46 -36.21 -28.92
N LYS A 323 -2.95 -36.80 -30.04
CA LYS A 323 -3.58 -36.04 -31.11
C LYS A 323 -5.03 -35.72 -30.79
N ILE A 324 -5.41 -34.47 -31.01
CA ILE A 324 -6.79 -33.99 -30.82
C ILE A 324 -7.26 -33.33 -32.11
N ASP A 325 -8.42 -33.72 -32.60
CA ASP A 325 -9.06 -33.10 -33.73
C ASP A 325 -9.83 -31.84 -33.30
N THR A 326 -9.37 -30.71 -33.79
CA THR A 326 -9.99 -29.38 -33.58
C THR A 326 -10.66 -28.87 -34.88
N ARG A 327 -10.84 -29.71 -35.91
CA ARG A 327 -11.48 -29.33 -37.17
C ARG A 327 -12.86 -28.71 -36.91
N GLY A 328 -13.16 -27.66 -37.67
CA GLY A 328 -14.36 -26.87 -37.45
C GLY A 328 -14.25 -25.81 -36.38
N GLY A 329 -13.30 -25.93 -35.42
CA GLY A 329 -13.10 -24.97 -34.31
C GLY A 329 -14.30 -24.87 -33.38
N GLU A 330 -15.21 -25.85 -33.39
CA GLU A 330 -16.42 -25.91 -32.58
C GLU A 330 -16.54 -27.30 -31.93
N TYR A 331 -16.98 -27.33 -30.69
CA TYR A 331 -17.33 -28.54 -29.97
C TYR A 331 -18.63 -28.32 -29.21
N ILE A 332 -19.64 -29.16 -29.46
CA ILE A 332 -20.99 -29.00 -28.91
C ILE A 332 -21.12 -29.91 -27.69
N ILE A 333 -21.53 -29.33 -26.56
CA ILE A 333 -21.80 -30.00 -25.29
C ILE A 333 -23.15 -29.50 -24.76
N TYR A 334 -24.12 -30.37 -24.53
CA TYR A 334 -25.49 -30.03 -24.12
C TYR A 334 -26.11 -28.88 -24.95
N GLY A 335 -25.94 -28.93 -26.26
CA GLY A 335 -26.46 -27.91 -27.20
C GLY A 335 -25.72 -26.56 -27.20
N LYS A 336 -24.72 -26.38 -26.35
CA LYS A 336 -23.87 -25.17 -26.30
C LYS A 336 -22.56 -25.42 -27.02
N LYS A 337 -22.06 -24.37 -27.71
CA LYS A 337 -20.84 -24.44 -28.51
C LYS A 337 -19.64 -23.91 -27.73
N VAL A 338 -18.63 -24.74 -27.52
CA VAL A 338 -17.27 -24.31 -27.21
C VAL A 338 -16.58 -23.96 -28.52
N LYS A 339 -16.08 -22.72 -28.65
CA LYS A 339 -15.49 -22.21 -29.90
C LYS A 339 -14.04 -21.82 -29.73
N ASP A 340 -13.21 -22.14 -30.71
CA ASP A 340 -11.88 -21.57 -30.86
C ASP A 340 -11.94 -20.12 -31.37
N SER A 341 -10.92 -19.31 -31.04
CA SER A 341 -10.79 -17.96 -31.59
C SER A 341 -10.51 -17.95 -33.10
N ARG A 342 -9.89 -19.03 -33.63
CA ARG A 342 -9.66 -19.23 -35.04
C ARG A 342 -10.85 -19.95 -35.69
N ARG A 343 -11.51 -19.31 -36.64
CA ARG A 343 -12.54 -19.96 -37.45
C ARG A 343 -11.97 -21.18 -38.20
N GLY A 344 -12.67 -22.30 -38.19
CA GLY A 344 -12.23 -23.56 -38.81
C GLY A 344 -11.24 -24.37 -37.97
N GLY A 345 -10.87 -23.88 -36.77
CA GLY A 345 -10.00 -24.59 -35.85
C GLY A 345 -8.54 -24.70 -36.33
N TYR A 346 -7.85 -25.71 -35.83
CA TYR A 346 -6.40 -25.91 -36.05
C TYR A 346 -6.11 -27.28 -36.73
N GLY A 347 -7.14 -28.00 -37.12
CA GLY A 347 -6.97 -29.37 -37.63
C GLY A 347 -6.66 -30.38 -36.54
N ILE A 348 -5.91 -31.42 -36.89
CA ILE A 348 -5.42 -32.43 -35.94
C ILE A 348 -4.07 -31.97 -35.39
N ILE A 349 -4.01 -31.62 -34.10
CA ILE A 349 -2.83 -31.13 -33.40
C ILE A 349 -2.57 -31.95 -32.13
N SER A 350 -1.34 -31.86 -31.56
CA SER A 350 -1.10 -32.43 -30.23
C SER A 350 -1.78 -31.61 -29.14
N LEU A 351 -2.05 -32.23 -27.99
CA LEU A 351 -2.65 -31.56 -26.85
C LEU A 351 -1.73 -30.43 -26.31
N GLY A 352 -0.41 -30.65 -26.32
CA GLY A 352 0.55 -29.59 -26.01
C GLY A 352 0.45 -28.41 -26.98
N ARG A 353 0.32 -28.69 -28.30
CA ARG A 353 0.08 -27.64 -29.31
C ARG A 353 -1.23 -26.91 -29.12
N ALA A 354 -2.27 -27.61 -28.65
CA ALA A 354 -3.57 -27.00 -28.32
C ALA A 354 -3.43 -25.99 -27.17
N LEU A 355 -2.55 -26.24 -26.17
CA LEU A 355 -2.24 -25.26 -25.12
C LEU A 355 -1.45 -24.06 -25.67
N GLU A 356 -0.42 -24.28 -26.49
CA GLU A 356 0.38 -23.22 -27.12
C GLU A 356 -0.49 -22.25 -27.95
N LEU A 357 -1.44 -22.81 -28.72
CA LEU A 357 -2.38 -22.06 -29.55
C LEU A 357 -3.63 -21.60 -28.79
N SER A 358 -3.76 -21.98 -27.54
CA SER A 358 -4.93 -21.67 -26.70
C SER A 358 -6.27 -22.20 -27.28
N SER A 359 -6.25 -23.35 -27.94
CA SER A 359 -7.47 -23.97 -28.47
C SER A 359 -8.42 -24.34 -27.33
N ASN A 360 -9.64 -23.79 -27.34
CA ASN A 360 -10.69 -24.16 -26.40
C ASN A 360 -11.16 -25.58 -26.68
N THR A 361 -11.45 -25.86 -27.97
CA THR A 361 -11.97 -27.15 -28.42
C THR A 361 -10.99 -28.28 -28.12
N GLY A 362 -9.69 -28.08 -28.38
CA GLY A 362 -8.66 -29.08 -28.15
C GLY A 362 -8.53 -29.43 -26.67
N ILE A 363 -8.41 -28.44 -25.79
CA ILE A 363 -8.27 -28.64 -24.34
C ILE A 363 -9.55 -29.24 -23.75
N VAL A 364 -10.72 -28.70 -24.08
CA VAL A 364 -12.00 -29.21 -23.57
C VAL A 364 -12.26 -30.64 -24.00
N LYS A 365 -12.09 -30.98 -25.30
CA LYS A 365 -12.26 -32.37 -25.77
C LYS A 365 -11.38 -33.35 -25.00
N ALA A 366 -10.09 -33.02 -24.84
CA ALA A 366 -9.15 -33.91 -24.18
C ALA A 366 -9.50 -34.17 -22.73
N ILE A 367 -9.81 -33.11 -21.97
CA ILE A 367 -10.00 -33.18 -20.51
C ILE A 367 -11.43 -33.62 -20.18
N TYR A 368 -12.45 -33.02 -20.81
CA TYR A 368 -13.86 -33.33 -20.52
C TYR A 368 -14.18 -34.81 -20.74
N SER A 369 -13.66 -35.45 -21.79
CA SER A 369 -13.86 -36.87 -22.05
C SER A 369 -13.37 -37.78 -20.93
N LYS A 370 -12.42 -37.31 -20.07
CA LYS A 370 -11.82 -38.08 -19.02
C LYS A 370 -12.50 -37.90 -17.65
N TYR A 371 -13.16 -36.74 -17.46
CA TYR A 371 -13.74 -36.37 -16.15
C TYR A 371 -15.27 -36.21 -16.19
N SER A 372 -15.90 -36.32 -17.38
CA SER A 372 -17.37 -36.13 -17.52
C SER A 372 -18.22 -37.05 -16.65
N LYS A 373 -17.73 -38.27 -16.35
CA LYS A 373 -18.41 -39.25 -15.50
C LYS A 373 -18.14 -39.07 -14.00
N LYS A 374 -17.00 -38.47 -13.66
CA LYS A 374 -16.55 -38.21 -12.28
C LYS A 374 -15.87 -36.84 -12.22
N PRO A 375 -16.66 -35.75 -12.29
CA PRO A 375 -16.11 -34.39 -12.27
C PRO A 375 -15.46 -34.04 -10.92
N GLU A 376 -15.87 -34.68 -9.82
CA GLU A 376 -15.28 -34.53 -8.49
C GLU A 376 -13.78 -34.82 -8.51
N ASP A 377 -13.30 -35.87 -9.20
CA ASP A 377 -11.87 -36.19 -9.28
C ASP A 377 -11.04 -34.97 -9.78
N PHE A 378 -11.57 -34.21 -10.75
CA PHE A 378 -10.93 -33.04 -11.31
C PHE A 378 -10.90 -31.86 -10.33
N ILE A 379 -12.00 -31.65 -9.61
CA ILE A 379 -12.13 -30.53 -8.67
C ILE A 379 -11.30 -30.78 -7.41
N ASP A 380 -11.36 -32.00 -6.88
CA ASP A 380 -10.57 -32.39 -5.70
C ASP A 380 -9.08 -32.23 -5.95
N ARG A 381 -8.60 -32.61 -7.15
CA ARG A 381 -7.22 -32.37 -7.54
C ARG A 381 -6.90 -30.88 -7.61
N MET A 382 -7.80 -30.04 -8.11
CA MET A 382 -7.62 -28.59 -8.08
C MET A 382 -7.49 -28.03 -6.67
N TYR A 383 -8.27 -28.53 -5.74
CA TYR A 383 -8.18 -28.16 -4.32
C TYR A 383 -6.86 -28.62 -3.71
N GLN A 384 -6.44 -29.86 -3.99
CA GLN A 384 -5.18 -30.42 -3.49
C GLN A 384 -3.94 -29.61 -3.92
N ILE A 385 -3.94 -29.06 -5.12
CA ILE A 385 -2.84 -28.21 -5.62
C ILE A 385 -2.97 -26.73 -5.24
N GLY A 386 -3.91 -26.38 -4.33
CA GLY A 386 -4.05 -25.04 -3.76
C GLY A 386 -4.72 -24.01 -4.66
N LEU A 387 -5.49 -24.42 -5.68
CA LEU A 387 -6.16 -23.45 -6.55
C LEU A 387 -7.34 -22.75 -5.85
N ALA A 388 -7.92 -23.36 -4.83
CA ALA A 388 -9.00 -22.78 -4.03
C ALA A 388 -8.50 -22.06 -2.77
N ASP A 389 -7.18 -21.96 -2.57
CA ASP A 389 -6.61 -21.32 -1.38
C ASP A 389 -6.54 -19.79 -1.56
N MET A 390 -6.73 -19.10 -0.45
CA MET A 390 -6.38 -17.70 -0.33
C MET A 390 -4.86 -17.57 -0.20
N THR A 391 -4.30 -16.49 -0.75
CA THR A 391 -2.85 -16.22 -0.59
C THR A 391 -2.51 -15.78 0.83
N ALA A 392 -3.50 -15.29 1.57
CA ALA A 392 -3.36 -14.72 2.92
C ALA A 392 -2.26 -13.63 2.98
N ILE A 393 -2.19 -12.83 1.92
CA ILE A 393 -1.31 -11.65 1.87
C ILE A 393 -1.71 -10.66 2.98
N ARG A 394 -0.72 -10.08 3.67
CA ARG A 394 -0.95 -9.14 4.77
C ARG A 394 -1.36 -7.74 4.28
N ILE A 395 -2.43 -7.66 3.47
CA ILE A 395 -3.16 -6.42 3.17
C ILE A 395 -4.66 -6.70 3.17
N PRO A 396 -5.51 -5.76 3.61
CA PRO A 396 -6.94 -5.99 3.69
C PRO A 396 -7.58 -6.15 2.31
N GLY A 397 -8.61 -6.96 2.23
CA GLY A 397 -9.51 -7.02 1.10
C GLY A 397 -9.19 -8.10 0.07
N GLU A 398 -8.42 -9.15 0.41
CA GLU A 398 -8.30 -10.31 -0.46
C GLU A 398 -9.65 -11.00 -0.60
N SER A 399 -10.10 -11.16 -1.86
CA SER A 399 -11.33 -11.91 -2.16
C SER A 399 -11.06 -13.41 -2.21
N ALA A 400 -11.92 -14.20 -1.57
CA ALA A 400 -11.83 -15.64 -1.63
C ALA A 400 -12.04 -16.16 -3.07
N PRO A 401 -11.22 -17.11 -3.56
CA PRO A 401 -11.44 -17.74 -4.84
C PRO A 401 -12.75 -18.53 -4.83
N TYR A 402 -13.32 -18.70 -6.01
CA TYR A 402 -14.51 -19.54 -6.19
C TYR A 402 -14.25 -20.57 -7.28
N ILE A 403 -14.23 -21.83 -6.92
CA ILE A 403 -14.18 -23.01 -7.80
C ILE A 403 -15.32 -23.92 -7.36
N PRO A 404 -16.42 -24.03 -8.12
CA PRO A 404 -17.57 -24.82 -7.71
C PRO A 404 -17.24 -26.32 -7.69
N HIS A 405 -17.68 -27.01 -6.64
CA HIS A 405 -17.68 -28.46 -6.53
C HIS A 405 -19.00 -29.04 -7.07
N PRO A 406 -19.05 -30.30 -7.53
CA PRO A 406 -20.29 -30.93 -7.96
C PRO A 406 -21.46 -30.88 -6.96
N ASP A 407 -21.16 -30.76 -5.67
CA ASP A 407 -22.18 -30.57 -4.61
C ASP A 407 -22.75 -29.14 -4.55
N ASP A 408 -22.17 -28.16 -5.26
CA ASP A 408 -22.72 -26.80 -5.32
C ASP A 408 -24.07 -26.82 -6.06
N LYS A 409 -25.10 -26.22 -5.48
CA LYS A 409 -26.46 -26.13 -6.07
C LYS A 409 -26.50 -25.53 -7.47
N ARG A 410 -25.47 -24.77 -7.85
CA ARG A 410 -25.31 -24.14 -9.18
C ARG A 410 -24.64 -25.05 -10.20
N TRP A 411 -24.14 -26.21 -9.77
CA TRP A 411 -23.49 -27.18 -10.66
C TRP A 411 -24.48 -27.70 -11.69
N ASN A 412 -24.06 -27.76 -12.94
CA ASN A 412 -24.83 -28.33 -14.05
C ASN A 412 -23.90 -28.93 -15.12
N GLY A 413 -24.47 -29.55 -16.15
CA GLY A 413 -23.68 -30.23 -17.19
C GLY A 413 -22.68 -29.35 -17.93
N LEU A 414 -22.85 -28.03 -17.91
CA LEU A 414 -21.94 -27.07 -18.56
C LEU A 414 -20.82 -26.59 -17.62
N THR A 415 -20.93 -26.82 -16.30
CA THR A 415 -19.97 -26.28 -15.33
C THR A 415 -18.56 -26.80 -15.59
N LEU A 416 -18.36 -28.12 -15.67
CA LEU A 416 -17.06 -28.71 -15.92
C LEU A 416 -16.45 -28.27 -17.28
N PRO A 417 -17.14 -28.40 -18.43
CA PRO A 417 -16.54 -28.02 -19.71
C PRO A 417 -16.19 -26.52 -19.81
N TRP A 418 -16.95 -25.61 -19.16
CA TRP A 418 -16.63 -24.18 -19.09
C TRP A 418 -15.47 -23.89 -18.15
N MET A 419 -15.40 -24.60 -17.01
CA MET A 419 -14.30 -24.48 -16.05
C MET A 419 -12.95 -24.85 -16.67
N ILE A 420 -12.90 -25.88 -17.49
CA ILE A 420 -11.67 -26.37 -18.14
C ILE A 420 -10.94 -25.23 -18.89
N PHE A 421 -11.65 -24.26 -19.47
CA PHE A 421 -11.01 -23.12 -20.13
C PHE A 421 -11.19 -21.78 -19.38
N GLY A 422 -11.57 -21.84 -18.09
CA GLY A 422 -11.48 -20.74 -17.14
C GLY A 422 -12.74 -19.88 -17.02
N TYR A 423 -13.94 -20.41 -17.31
CA TYR A 423 -15.22 -19.78 -17.06
C TYR A 423 -15.97 -20.47 -15.90
N GLY A 424 -16.90 -19.77 -15.28
CA GLY A 424 -17.65 -20.28 -14.11
C GLY A 424 -16.85 -20.37 -12.81
N ILE A 425 -15.62 -19.94 -12.81
CA ILE A 425 -14.74 -19.85 -11.63
C ILE A 425 -14.30 -18.39 -11.43
N GLN A 426 -13.88 -18.04 -10.24
CA GLN A 426 -13.39 -16.69 -9.96
C GLN A 426 -12.10 -16.74 -9.15
N ARG A 427 -11.09 -16.02 -9.60
CA ARG A 427 -9.80 -15.87 -8.92
C ARG A 427 -9.30 -14.43 -9.05
N THR A 428 -8.54 -13.99 -8.07
CA THR A 428 -7.85 -12.71 -8.17
C THR A 428 -6.60 -12.84 -9.07
N PRO A 429 -6.11 -11.73 -9.64
CA PRO A 429 -4.83 -11.74 -10.36
C PRO A 429 -3.67 -12.29 -9.52
N LEU A 430 -3.60 -11.94 -8.23
CA LEU A 430 -2.54 -12.44 -7.34
C LEU A 430 -2.62 -13.96 -7.12
N GLN A 431 -3.82 -14.52 -6.91
CA GLN A 431 -4.00 -15.97 -6.79
C GLN A 431 -3.59 -16.69 -8.08
N THR A 432 -3.90 -16.11 -9.23
CA THR A 432 -3.46 -16.64 -10.52
C THR A 432 -1.94 -16.56 -10.65
N LEU A 433 -1.31 -15.43 -10.28
CA LEU A 433 0.14 -15.28 -10.29
C LEU A 433 0.83 -16.27 -9.36
N THR A 434 0.28 -16.52 -8.16
CA THR A 434 0.83 -17.47 -7.18
C THR A 434 0.92 -18.88 -7.76
N PHE A 435 -0.06 -19.31 -8.54
CA PHE A 435 -0.02 -20.58 -9.26
C PHE A 435 1.07 -20.60 -10.35
N TYR A 436 1.17 -19.54 -11.16
CA TYR A 436 2.24 -19.45 -12.17
C TYR A 436 3.62 -19.36 -11.55
N ASN A 437 3.74 -18.71 -10.39
CA ASN A 437 4.96 -18.68 -9.61
C ASN A 437 5.36 -20.08 -9.13
N ALA A 438 4.40 -20.89 -8.69
CA ALA A 438 4.69 -22.27 -8.29
C ALA A 438 5.21 -23.10 -9.45
N ILE A 439 4.66 -22.94 -10.67
CA ILE A 439 5.19 -23.58 -11.87
C ILE A 439 6.65 -23.13 -12.13
N ALA A 440 6.90 -21.81 -12.08
CA ALA A 440 8.24 -21.25 -12.24
C ALA A 440 9.23 -21.73 -11.16
N ASN A 441 8.75 -22.02 -9.97
CA ASN A 441 9.48 -22.48 -8.79
C ASN A 441 9.51 -24.01 -8.66
N ASN A 442 9.50 -24.72 -9.77
CA ASN A 442 9.58 -26.18 -9.86
C ASN A 442 8.49 -26.91 -9.03
N GLY A 443 7.30 -26.35 -9.01
CA GLY A 443 6.15 -26.90 -8.30
C GLY A 443 5.99 -26.40 -6.85
N ARG A 444 6.97 -25.72 -6.28
CA ARG A 444 6.90 -25.20 -4.91
C ARG A 444 6.09 -23.91 -4.86
N MET A 445 4.93 -23.93 -4.20
CA MET A 445 4.08 -22.76 -4.02
C MET A 445 4.47 -22.02 -2.74
N VAL A 446 4.93 -20.78 -2.88
CA VAL A 446 5.29 -19.90 -1.77
C VAL A 446 4.26 -18.79 -1.61
N ARG A 447 4.05 -18.36 -0.37
CA ARG A 447 3.10 -17.30 -0.03
C ARG A 447 3.59 -15.95 -0.53
N PRO A 448 2.78 -15.19 -1.29
CA PRO A 448 3.10 -13.82 -1.64
C PRO A 448 3.26 -12.94 -0.40
N THR A 449 4.26 -12.09 -0.39
CA THR A 449 4.51 -11.17 0.72
C THR A 449 4.92 -9.78 0.23
N LEU A 450 4.43 -8.76 0.96
CA LEU A 450 4.83 -7.36 0.80
C LEU A 450 5.74 -6.90 1.96
N TRP A 451 5.99 -7.76 2.94
CA TRP A 451 6.73 -7.45 4.13
C TRP A 451 8.08 -8.16 4.16
N GLU A 452 9.15 -7.38 4.29
CA GLU A 452 10.53 -7.86 4.48
C GLU A 452 10.88 -8.01 5.95
N GLY A 453 10.46 -7.03 6.77
CA GLY A 453 10.76 -7.00 8.20
C GLY A 453 10.41 -5.67 8.84
N THR A 454 10.70 -5.53 10.14
CA THR A 454 10.56 -4.29 10.90
C THR A 454 11.91 -3.83 11.42
N ARG A 455 12.10 -2.51 11.51
CA ARG A 455 13.31 -1.88 12.08
C ARG A 455 12.95 -1.03 13.27
N ASP A 456 13.81 -1.07 14.28
CA ASP A 456 13.78 -0.14 15.40
C ASP A 456 15.12 0.61 15.42
N HIS A 457 15.07 1.95 15.39
CA HIS A 457 16.27 2.81 15.31
C HIS A 457 17.27 2.37 14.22
N GLY A 458 16.77 1.95 13.07
CA GLY A 458 17.57 1.50 11.93
C GLY A 458 18.06 0.05 11.99
N VAL A 459 17.88 -0.64 13.12
CA VAL A 459 18.28 -2.05 13.30
C VAL A 459 17.08 -2.96 12.99
N MET A 460 17.29 -4.02 12.19
CA MET A 460 16.27 -5.01 11.88
C MET A 460 15.96 -5.84 13.13
N VAL A 461 14.74 -5.72 13.67
CA VAL A 461 14.28 -6.43 14.88
C VAL A 461 13.43 -7.65 14.55
N GLU A 462 12.75 -7.63 13.42
CA GLU A 462 11.97 -8.76 12.94
C GLU A 462 12.17 -8.91 11.43
N LYS A 463 12.32 -10.14 10.95
CA LYS A 463 12.51 -10.46 9.53
C LYS A 463 11.47 -11.49 9.09
N ASN A 464 10.92 -11.29 7.92
CA ASN A 464 9.97 -12.22 7.33
C ASN A 464 10.67 -13.54 6.94
N ILE A 465 9.99 -14.64 7.23
CA ILE A 465 10.41 -15.99 6.83
C ILE A 465 9.56 -16.43 5.64
N ILE A 466 10.19 -17.05 4.65
CA ILE A 466 9.49 -17.59 3.48
C ILE A 466 8.51 -18.67 3.93
N GLN A 467 7.24 -18.45 3.64
CA GLN A 467 6.18 -19.40 3.96
C GLN A 467 5.83 -20.23 2.73
N VAL A 468 5.93 -21.55 2.86
CA VAL A 468 5.56 -22.49 1.81
C VAL A 468 4.10 -22.86 2.00
N MET A 469 3.25 -22.62 0.99
CA MET A 469 1.85 -23.01 0.98
C MET A 469 1.71 -24.48 0.61
N HIS A 470 2.35 -24.88 -0.51
CA HIS A 470 2.41 -26.26 -0.96
C HIS A 470 3.85 -26.61 -1.33
N PRO A 471 4.45 -27.66 -0.74
CA PRO A 471 5.80 -28.11 -1.07
C PRO A 471 5.95 -28.51 -2.54
N SER A 472 4.91 -29.11 -3.12
CA SER A 472 4.81 -29.41 -4.55
C SER A 472 3.36 -29.44 -4.98
N ILE A 473 3.06 -28.78 -6.10
CA ILE A 473 1.72 -28.80 -6.72
C ILE A 473 1.56 -29.89 -7.76
N ALA A 474 2.63 -30.53 -8.19
CA ALA A 474 2.64 -31.64 -9.14
C ALA A 474 4.02 -32.29 -9.20
N SER A 475 4.12 -33.45 -9.85
CA SER A 475 5.38 -34.12 -10.12
C SER A 475 6.33 -33.26 -10.98
N GLU A 476 7.63 -33.38 -10.72
CA GLU A 476 8.67 -32.64 -11.46
C GLU A 476 8.54 -32.83 -12.98
N LYS A 477 8.27 -34.05 -13.43
CA LYS A 477 8.05 -34.37 -14.85
C LYS A 477 6.93 -33.49 -15.45
N ASN A 478 5.80 -33.36 -14.78
CA ASN A 478 4.64 -32.61 -15.29
C ASN A 478 4.87 -31.10 -15.20
N ILE A 479 5.59 -30.64 -14.17
CA ILE A 479 6.01 -29.23 -14.08
C ILE A 479 6.92 -28.86 -15.25
N LEU A 480 7.95 -29.67 -15.55
CA LEU A 480 8.86 -29.43 -16.68
C LEU A 480 8.13 -29.44 -18.03
N GLN A 481 7.15 -30.33 -18.21
CA GLN A 481 6.31 -30.32 -19.42
C GLN A 481 5.51 -29.02 -19.55
N ILE A 482 4.91 -28.55 -18.47
CA ILE A 482 4.15 -27.29 -18.49
C ILE A 482 5.07 -26.08 -18.73
N GLN A 483 6.26 -26.06 -18.12
CA GLN A 483 7.26 -25.00 -18.36
C GLN A 483 7.65 -24.94 -19.84
N ASP A 484 7.95 -26.08 -20.49
CA ASP A 484 8.26 -26.17 -21.91
C ASP A 484 7.10 -25.66 -22.79
N LEU A 485 5.86 -26.02 -22.46
CA LEU A 485 4.69 -25.54 -23.20
C LEU A 485 4.46 -24.04 -23.04
N LEU A 486 4.73 -23.46 -21.86
CA LEU A 486 4.61 -22.02 -21.62
C LEU A 486 5.69 -21.23 -22.37
N GLU A 487 6.92 -21.73 -22.45
CA GLU A 487 7.98 -21.16 -23.30
C GLU A 487 7.58 -21.21 -24.78
N LYS A 488 7.11 -22.37 -25.26
CA LYS A 488 6.62 -22.55 -26.64
C LYS A 488 5.42 -21.67 -26.97
N ALA A 489 4.54 -21.38 -26.00
CA ALA A 489 3.43 -20.45 -26.20
C ALA A 489 3.92 -19.02 -26.52
N VAL A 490 5.06 -18.60 -25.97
CA VAL A 490 5.72 -17.34 -26.32
C VAL A 490 6.53 -17.46 -27.61
N ARG A 491 7.28 -18.53 -27.81
CA ARG A 491 8.14 -18.67 -29.01
C ARG A 491 7.34 -18.81 -30.32
N ARG A 492 6.26 -19.58 -30.31
CA ARG A 492 5.51 -19.95 -31.53
C ARG A 492 3.99 -20.06 -31.35
N GLY A 493 3.47 -19.71 -30.15
CA GLY A 493 2.06 -19.78 -29.82
C GLY A 493 1.36 -18.42 -29.88
N THR A 494 0.36 -18.25 -29.00
CA THR A 494 -0.50 -17.05 -28.96
C THR A 494 0.23 -15.78 -28.55
N ALA A 495 1.37 -15.87 -27.91
CA ALA A 495 2.16 -14.73 -27.46
C ALA A 495 3.43 -14.50 -28.29
N ARG A 496 3.51 -15.03 -29.53
CA ARG A 496 4.69 -14.89 -30.41
C ARG A 496 5.12 -13.44 -30.64
N ASN A 497 4.20 -12.50 -30.59
CA ASN A 497 4.51 -11.08 -30.77
C ASN A 497 5.37 -10.45 -29.68
N ILE A 498 5.52 -11.09 -28.52
CA ILE A 498 6.42 -10.63 -27.45
C ILE A 498 7.74 -11.39 -27.41
N TYR A 499 7.93 -12.40 -28.26
CA TYR A 499 9.18 -13.14 -28.36
C TYR A 499 10.37 -12.22 -28.68
N THR A 500 11.52 -12.49 -28.11
CA THR A 500 12.80 -11.83 -28.39
C THR A 500 13.95 -12.80 -28.10
N ASP A 501 15.03 -12.69 -28.85
CA ASP A 501 16.23 -13.51 -28.65
C ASP A 501 17.05 -13.09 -27.44
N SER A 502 16.83 -11.87 -26.92
CA SER A 502 17.60 -11.32 -25.79
C SER A 502 17.12 -11.78 -24.41
N LEU A 503 15.91 -12.31 -24.30
CA LEU A 503 15.34 -12.81 -23.04
C LEU A 503 14.29 -13.88 -23.32
N ASP A 504 14.57 -15.11 -22.90
CA ASP A 504 13.56 -16.17 -22.93
C ASP A 504 12.48 -15.90 -21.89
N MET A 505 11.23 -15.92 -22.35
CA MET A 505 10.04 -15.70 -21.51
C MET A 505 9.09 -16.88 -21.66
N ALA A 506 8.38 -17.21 -20.59
CA ALA A 506 7.35 -18.24 -20.58
C ALA A 506 6.04 -17.64 -20.05
N GLY A 507 4.90 -18.02 -20.62
CA GLY A 507 3.64 -17.52 -20.12
C GLY A 507 2.45 -17.84 -21.02
N LYS A 508 1.26 -17.40 -20.58
CA LYS A 508 -0.02 -17.69 -21.22
C LYS A 508 -0.88 -16.44 -21.30
N THR A 509 -1.46 -16.22 -22.47
CA THR A 509 -2.50 -15.22 -22.71
C THR A 509 -3.85 -15.70 -22.20
N GLY A 510 -4.64 -14.78 -21.64
CA GLY A 510 -6.04 -14.97 -21.30
C GLY A 510 -6.88 -13.82 -21.85
N THR A 511 -7.89 -14.14 -22.63
CA THR A 511 -8.91 -13.17 -23.07
C THR A 511 -10.26 -13.73 -22.65
N CYS A 512 -10.94 -13.03 -21.76
CA CYS A 512 -12.22 -13.43 -21.21
C CYS A 512 -13.28 -12.37 -21.52
N GLN A 513 -14.49 -12.79 -21.82
CA GLN A 513 -15.64 -11.90 -21.92
C GLN A 513 -16.14 -11.55 -20.53
N ILE A 514 -16.50 -10.29 -20.32
CA ILE A 514 -17.12 -9.79 -19.09
C ILE A 514 -18.55 -9.37 -19.42
N ASP A 515 -19.49 -9.66 -18.52
CA ASP A 515 -20.91 -9.32 -18.65
C ASP A 515 -21.54 -9.85 -19.96
N TYR A 516 -21.07 -11.01 -20.41
CA TYR A 516 -21.49 -11.62 -21.69
C TYR A 516 -22.98 -12.02 -21.74
N TRP A 517 -23.67 -11.94 -20.60
CA TRP A 517 -25.12 -12.09 -20.50
C TRP A 517 -25.91 -10.79 -20.79
N LYS A 518 -25.21 -9.64 -20.91
CA LYS A 518 -25.78 -8.32 -21.20
C LYS A 518 -25.07 -7.71 -22.40
N PRO A 519 -25.66 -7.75 -23.61
CA PRO A 519 -25.01 -7.22 -24.81
C PRO A 519 -24.56 -5.77 -24.73
N GLU A 520 -25.33 -4.92 -24.00
CA GLU A 520 -25.04 -3.48 -23.86
C GLU A 520 -23.79 -3.21 -23.00
N THR A 521 -23.43 -4.13 -22.11
CA THR A 521 -22.30 -3.99 -21.19
C THR A 521 -21.18 -4.98 -21.47
N LEU A 522 -21.27 -5.73 -22.58
CA LEU A 522 -20.24 -6.68 -22.99
C LEU A 522 -18.87 -6.00 -23.01
N GLY A 523 -17.93 -6.56 -22.29
CA GLY A 523 -16.54 -6.13 -22.26
C GLY A 523 -15.59 -7.31 -22.34
N TYR A 524 -14.30 -7.00 -22.32
CA TYR A 524 -13.25 -8.01 -22.31
C TYR A 524 -12.25 -7.74 -21.18
N GLN A 525 -11.73 -8.82 -20.60
CA GLN A 525 -10.56 -8.81 -19.76
C GLN A 525 -9.41 -9.44 -20.54
N ALA A 526 -8.33 -8.69 -20.71
CA ALA A 526 -7.08 -9.16 -21.29
C ALA A 526 -6.07 -9.43 -20.20
N SER A 527 -5.52 -10.64 -20.13
CA SER A 527 -4.53 -11.01 -19.12
C SER A 527 -3.33 -11.73 -19.72
N PHE A 528 -2.18 -11.55 -19.10
CA PHE A 528 -0.97 -12.35 -19.37
C PHE A 528 -0.32 -12.72 -18.06
N ALA A 529 -0.15 -14.02 -17.82
CA ALA A 529 0.57 -14.54 -16.66
C ALA A 529 1.76 -15.37 -17.12
N GLY A 530 2.93 -15.15 -16.51
CA GLY A 530 4.15 -15.83 -16.92
C GLY A 530 5.33 -15.51 -16.02
N TYR A 531 6.52 -15.86 -16.48
CA TYR A 531 7.77 -15.68 -15.74
C TYR A 531 8.96 -15.48 -16.70
N PHE A 532 10.02 -14.92 -16.15
CA PHE A 532 11.27 -14.66 -16.86
C PHE A 532 12.50 -14.68 -15.93
N PRO A 533 13.70 -15.08 -16.44
CA PRO A 533 13.89 -15.82 -17.68
C PRO A 533 13.09 -17.14 -17.70
N ALA A 534 12.83 -17.73 -18.86
CA ALA A 534 12.11 -19.01 -18.95
C ALA A 534 12.93 -20.15 -18.35
N LYS A 535 14.25 -20.12 -18.59
CA LYS A 535 15.24 -20.98 -17.94
C LYS A 535 15.76 -20.29 -16.68
N ASN A 536 15.77 -20.99 -15.54
CA ASN A 536 16.10 -20.44 -14.22
C ASN A 536 15.27 -19.19 -13.86
N PRO A 537 13.96 -19.33 -13.70
CA PRO A 537 13.06 -18.22 -13.47
C PRO A 537 13.41 -17.42 -12.21
N LYS A 538 13.56 -16.10 -12.37
CA LYS A 538 13.82 -15.17 -11.26
C LYS A 538 12.55 -14.43 -10.84
N TYR A 539 11.74 -14.03 -11.81
CA TYR A 539 10.53 -13.26 -11.58
C TYR A 539 9.34 -13.86 -12.30
N SER A 540 8.21 -13.94 -11.61
CA SER A 540 6.91 -14.16 -12.21
C SER A 540 6.16 -12.83 -12.29
N CYS A 541 5.30 -12.68 -13.30
CA CYS A 541 4.54 -11.46 -13.49
C CYS A 541 3.16 -11.76 -14.08
N ILE A 542 2.15 -11.03 -13.60
CA ILE A 542 0.82 -11.00 -14.19
C ILE A 542 0.45 -9.58 -14.57
N VAL A 543 -0.21 -9.44 -15.71
CA VAL A 543 -0.82 -8.20 -16.18
C VAL A 543 -2.27 -8.48 -16.48
N VAL A 544 -3.19 -7.69 -15.94
CA VAL A 544 -4.62 -7.77 -16.23
C VAL A 544 -5.12 -6.38 -16.60
N ILE A 545 -5.80 -6.27 -17.73
CA ILE A 545 -6.40 -5.03 -18.23
C ILE A 545 -7.87 -5.29 -18.53
N ASN A 546 -8.72 -4.51 -17.88
CA ASN A 546 -10.16 -4.65 -17.93
C ASN A 546 -10.80 -3.60 -18.82
N ARG A 547 -11.75 -4.05 -19.65
CA ARG A 547 -12.56 -3.24 -20.57
C ARG A 547 -11.71 -2.31 -21.43
N PRO A 548 -10.70 -2.85 -22.17
CA PRO A 548 -10.09 -2.09 -23.24
C PRO A 548 -11.15 -1.72 -24.28
N GLU A 549 -10.98 -0.59 -24.93
CA GLU A 549 -11.87 -0.18 -26.03
C GLU A 549 -11.80 -1.19 -27.17
N ILE A 550 -12.96 -1.78 -27.52
CA ILE A 550 -13.03 -2.90 -28.46
C ILE A 550 -12.50 -2.50 -29.84
N SER A 551 -12.77 -1.27 -30.28
CA SER A 551 -12.30 -0.72 -31.57
C SER A 551 -10.77 -0.61 -31.64
N ALA A 552 -10.11 -0.35 -30.50
CA ALA A 552 -8.65 -0.30 -30.42
C ALA A 552 -8.01 -1.70 -30.29
N GLY A 553 -8.79 -2.70 -29.82
CA GLY A 553 -8.36 -4.08 -29.65
C GLY A 553 -8.51 -4.60 -28.22
N TYR A 554 -8.80 -5.88 -28.08
CA TYR A 554 -9.11 -6.51 -26.80
C TYR A 554 -8.37 -7.83 -26.55
N TYR A 555 -7.67 -8.37 -27.54
CA TYR A 555 -6.92 -9.61 -27.34
C TYR A 555 -5.70 -9.43 -26.45
N ALA A 556 -5.49 -10.37 -25.55
CA ALA A 556 -4.42 -10.30 -24.54
C ALA A 556 -3.01 -10.21 -25.13
N ASN A 557 -2.76 -10.81 -26.31
CA ASN A 557 -1.47 -10.71 -26.98
C ASN A 557 -1.10 -9.28 -27.40
N ILE A 558 -2.09 -8.41 -27.65
CA ILE A 558 -1.86 -7.00 -28.03
C ILE A 558 -2.08 -6.03 -26.85
N VAL A 559 -2.90 -6.40 -25.86
CA VAL A 559 -3.26 -5.52 -24.74
C VAL A 559 -2.40 -5.78 -23.51
N ALA A 560 -2.28 -7.02 -23.02
CA ALA A 560 -1.60 -7.36 -21.78
C ALA A 560 -0.15 -7.86 -21.98
N ALA A 561 0.10 -8.72 -22.96
CA ALA A 561 1.41 -9.30 -23.20
C ALA A 561 2.52 -8.26 -23.48
N PRO A 562 2.30 -7.16 -24.22
CA PRO A 562 3.33 -6.13 -24.41
C PRO A 562 3.75 -5.45 -23.11
N VAL A 563 2.84 -5.27 -22.14
CA VAL A 563 3.19 -4.73 -20.81
C VAL A 563 4.14 -5.69 -20.08
N PHE A 564 3.80 -6.99 -20.08
CA PHE A 564 4.66 -8.03 -19.51
C PHE A 564 6.07 -7.99 -20.14
N ARG A 565 6.16 -7.96 -21.48
CA ARG A 565 7.43 -7.87 -22.20
C ARG A 565 8.23 -6.64 -21.80
N ASN A 566 7.60 -5.46 -21.75
CA ASN A 566 8.27 -4.22 -21.38
C ASN A 566 8.84 -4.29 -19.96
N ILE A 567 8.06 -4.82 -19.01
CA ILE A 567 8.49 -5.05 -17.62
C ILE A 567 9.67 -6.04 -17.60
N ALA A 568 9.54 -7.20 -18.24
CA ALA A 568 10.57 -8.24 -18.25
C ALA A 568 11.88 -7.72 -18.85
N MET A 569 11.83 -7.05 -19.99
CA MET A 569 13.01 -6.47 -20.66
C MET A 569 13.68 -5.37 -19.84
N ALA A 570 12.88 -4.50 -19.20
CA ALA A 570 13.44 -3.44 -18.38
C ALA A 570 14.13 -3.99 -17.12
N ILE A 571 13.50 -4.95 -16.43
CA ILE A 571 14.10 -5.61 -15.26
C ILE A 571 15.36 -6.39 -15.65
N HIS A 572 15.33 -7.11 -16.79
CA HIS A 572 16.48 -7.85 -17.30
C HIS A 572 17.67 -6.93 -17.55
N LYS A 573 17.46 -5.77 -18.16
CA LYS A 573 18.50 -4.76 -18.40
C LYS A 573 19.06 -4.16 -17.11
N MET A 574 18.29 -4.08 -16.04
CA MET A 574 18.75 -3.58 -14.74
C MET A 574 19.56 -4.60 -13.95
N THR A 575 19.36 -5.88 -14.22
CA THR A 575 20.09 -6.94 -13.54
C THR A 575 21.44 -7.10 -14.23
N PRO A 576 22.59 -6.81 -13.58
CA PRO A 576 23.87 -7.07 -14.17
C PRO A 576 23.93 -8.53 -14.60
N GLN A 577 24.18 -8.78 -15.88
CA GLN A 577 24.53 -10.11 -16.34
C GLN A 577 25.92 -10.38 -15.75
N THR A 578 25.99 -11.07 -14.61
CA THR A 578 27.19 -11.80 -14.30
C THR A 578 27.29 -12.87 -15.38
N GLU A 579 27.93 -12.54 -16.49
CA GLU A 579 28.48 -13.55 -17.34
C GLU A 579 29.29 -14.43 -16.38
N THR A 580 28.87 -15.68 -16.19
CA THR A 580 29.80 -16.70 -15.74
C THR A 580 30.94 -16.64 -16.74
N PRO A 581 32.16 -16.24 -16.35
CA PRO A 581 33.26 -16.20 -17.30
C PRO A 581 33.29 -17.58 -17.92
N SER A 582 33.13 -17.64 -19.25
CA SER A 582 33.43 -18.84 -20.00
C SER A 582 34.77 -19.32 -19.45
N LYS A 583 34.92 -20.64 -19.21
CA LYS A 583 36.14 -21.26 -18.68
C LYS A 583 37.33 -20.99 -19.64
N GLY A 584 37.75 -19.75 -19.75
CA GLY A 584 38.82 -19.28 -20.61
C GLY A 584 39.66 -18.23 -19.90
N TYR A 585 40.90 -18.58 -19.70
CA TYR A 585 42.13 -17.80 -19.46
C TYR A 585 42.15 -16.74 -18.33
N TRP A 586 41.04 -16.08 -17.95
CA TRP A 586 41.02 -15.02 -16.92
C TRP A 586 40.74 -15.51 -15.49
N GLY A 587 40.23 -16.73 -15.32
CA GLY A 587 39.86 -17.27 -14.00
C GLY A 587 41.06 -17.52 -13.06
N LYS A 588 42.27 -17.70 -13.60
CA LYS A 588 43.49 -17.86 -12.77
C LYS A 588 44.09 -16.52 -12.33
N ALA A 589 43.97 -15.48 -13.14
CA ALA A 589 44.50 -14.14 -12.82
C ALA A 589 43.64 -13.39 -11.78
N ILE A 590 42.30 -13.49 -11.88
CA ILE A 590 41.38 -12.80 -10.94
C ILE A 590 41.44 -13.46 -9.56
N ASN A 591 41.50 -14.78 -9.47
CA ASN A 591 41.66 -15.47 -8.18
C ASN A 591 43.02 -15.14 -7.51
N HIS A 592 44.12 -15.01 -8.29
CA HIS A 592 45.41 -14.61 -7.73
C HIS A 592 45.42 -13.15 -7.25
N MET A 593 44.74 -12.21 -7.96
CA MET A 593 44.61 -10.81 -7.52
C MET A 593 43.67 -10.64 -6.31
N ALA A 594 42.56 -11.36 -6.26
CA ALA A 594 41.66 -11.31 -5.12
C ALA A 594 42.31 -11.88 -3.86
N ILE A 595 42.98 -13.03 -3.96
CA ILE A 595 43.68 -13.65 -2.82
C ILE A 595 44.87 -12.79 -2.35
N ASN A 596 45.60 -12.16 -3.26
CA ASN A 596 46.70 -11.28 -2.89
C ASN A 596 46.21 -9.95 -2.26
N ASN A 597 45.08 -9.39 -2.73
CA ASN A 597 44.49 -8.20 -2.12
C ASN A 597 43.89 -8.50 -0.74
N GLU A 598 43.33 -9.69 -0.54
CA GLU A 598 42.78 -10.08 0.76
C GLU A 598 43.93 -10.41 1.77
N LYS A 599 44.98 -11.08 1.33
CA LYS A 599 46.21 -11.29 2.14
C LYS A 599 46.88 -9.96 2.52
N LYS A 600 46.93 -9.00 1.61
CA LYS A 600 47.47 -7.66 1.88
C LYS A 600 46.59 -6.84 2.86
N ARG A 601 45.27 -7.00 2.78
CA ARG A 601 44.31 -6.41 3.74
C ARG A 601 44.47 -7.01 5.14
N ILE A 602 44.53 -8.34 5.25
CA ILE A 602 44.71 -9.05 6.51
C ILE A 602 46.10 -8.71 7.14
N SER A 603 47.16 -8.60 6.33
CA SER A 603 48.49 -8.18 6.78
C SER A 603 48.45 -6.73 7.34
N ASN A 604 47.76 -5.80 6.64
CA ASN A 604 47.63 -4.42 7.10
C ASN A 604 46.75 -4.30 8.37
N TYR A 605 45.73 -5.15 8.52
CA TYR A 605 44.94 -5.22 9.76
C TYR A 605 45.77 -5.75 10.93
N ASN A 606 46.58 -6.79 10.73
CA ASN A 606 47.45 -7.34 11.79
C ASN A 606 48.54 -6.35 12.21
N ILE A 607 49.12 -5.58 11.26
CA ILE A 607 50.08 -4.52 11.58
C ILE A 607 49.42 -3.36 12.33
N ALA A 608 48.19 -2.99 11.98
CA ALA A 608 47.44 -1.96 12.70
C ALA A 608 47.06 -2.41 14.11
N PHE A 609 46.70 -3.69 14.29
CA PHE A 609 46.39 -4.26 15.62
C PHE A 609 47.63 -4.34 16.52
N GLN A 610 48.79 -4.76 15.99
CA GLN A 610 50.07 -4.76 16.73
C GLN A 610 50.52 -3.35 17.15
N LYS A 611 50.28 -2.33 16.31
CA LYS A 611 50.59 -0.93 16.66
C LYS A 611 49.64 -0.38 17.72
N LEU A 612 48.37 -0.81 17.77
CA LEU A 612 47.42 -0.47 18.83
C LEU A 612 47.79 -1.14 20.16
N GLU A 613 48.33 -2.35 20.19
CA GLU A 613 48.80 -3.02 21.42
C GLU A 613 50.12 -2.41 21.94
N LEU A 614 50.92 -1.77 21.09
CA LEU A 614 52.18 -1.13 21.45
C LEU A 614 52.01 0.37 21.84
N GLY A 615 50.80 0.91 21.83
CA GLY A 615 50.51 2.28 22.28
C GLY A 615 50.99 3.39 21.33
N GLU A 616 51.33 3.09 20.10
CA GLU A 616 51.72 4.07 19.10
C GLU A 616 50.50 4.56 18.31
N LEU A 617 49.95 5.69 18.67
CA LEU A 617 48.93 6.40 17.91
C LEU A 617 49.58 7.14 16.72
N PRO A 618 49.12 7.00 15.50
CA PRO A 618 49.60 7.85 14.40
C PRO A 618 49.05 9.28 14.59
N ASN A 619 49.94 10.25 14.55
CA ASN A 619 49.60 11.67 14.44
C ASN A 619 48.76 11.89 13.14
N ILE A 620 47.56 12.46 13.34
CA ILE A 620 46.70 12.96 12.27
C ILE A 620 47.22 14.32 11.82
#